data_219e48fd4595ec47b6c137a826caeed6
#
_entry.id   219e48fd4595ec47b6c137a826caeed6
#
_cell.length_a   1.000
_cell.length_b   1.000
_cell.length_c   1.000
_cell.angle_alpha   90.00
_cell.angle_beta   90.00
_cell.angle_gamma   90.00
#
_symmetry.space_group_name_H-M   'P 1'
#
loop_
_entity.id
_entity.type
_entity.pdbx_description
1 polymer ?
#
loop_
_entity_poly.entity_id
_entity_poly.type
_entity_poly.pdbx_seq_one_letter_code
_entity_poly.pdbx_strand_id
1 'polypeptide(L)'
;MILYYTGTGNSRYAAELLGHRLNDTVRDCTPFMQGGTTPRFHSVTPWVFVCPTYAWQIPHIFADFLTRCHFSGSRQAYFVMTCGGEIHNAPETNRKLCTRLGLEYMGTAEIVMPENYIALFSTPNSAEEVNHILAAAVPALEQTAAAIESGCPVTEPKPTVFGKFMTHIVNPIFYATCVHDRAFTVDDSCIGCGKCATLCPMNNIELQGGKPRWNGHCTHCMACISYCPKAAIAYGKKSRTRRIYTCPPYRPADR
;
A
#
# COMPACT_ATOMS: atom_id res chain seq x y z
N MET A 1 -9.94 -8.20 -12.40
CA MET A 1 -9.34 -8.78 -11.15
C MET A 1 -8.58 -7.69 -10.41
N ILE A 2 -8.75 -7.62 -9.10
CA ILE A 2 -8.14 -6.61 -8.24
C ILE A 2 -6.99 -7.27 -7.45
N LEU A 3 -5.78 -6.78 -7.64
CA LEU A 3 -4.58 -7.21 -6.92
C LEU A 3 -4.12 -6.09 -5.99
N TYR A 4 -3.98 -6.37 -4.69
CA TYR A 4 -3.57 -5.32 -3.76
C TYR A 4 -2.37 -5.71 -2.91
N TYR A 5 -1.65 -4.66 -2.49
CA TYR A 5 -0.66 -4.69 -1.43
C TYR A 5 -1.01 -3.63 -0.39
N THR A 6 -0.88 -3.96 0.88
CA THR A 6 -1.16 -3.03 1.98
C THR A 6 -0.21 -3.23 3.15
N GLY A 7 0.20 -2.15 3.80
CA GLY A 7 0.93 -2.19 5.07
C GLY A 7 -0.01 -2.21 6.28
N THR A 8 -0.97 -1.30 6.34
CA THR A 8 -1.82 -1.04 7.52
C THR A 8 -3.31 -1.03 7.23
N GLY A 9 -3.72 -1.48 6.04
CA GLY A 9 -5.11 -1.73 5.71
C GLY A 9 -5.78 -0.74 4.75
N ASN A 10 -5.26 0.47 4.51
CA ASN A 10 -5.88 1.46 3.62
C ASN A 10 -6.14 0.90 2.22
N SER A 11 -5.12 0.36 1.59
CA SER A 11 -5.25 -0.21 0.23
C SER A 11 -6.11 -1.47 0.19
N ARG A 12 -6.15 -2.26 1.27
CA ARG A 12 -7.09 -3.36 1.41
C ARG A 12 -8.53 -2.85 1.40
N TYR A 13 -8.83 -1.82 2.21
CA TYR A 13 -10.16 -1.20 2.25
C TYR A 13 -10.60 -0.74 0.86
N ALA A 14 -9.72 -0.02 0.14
CA ALA A 14 -9.99 0.43 -1.22
C ALA A 14 -10.22 -0.74 -2.18
N ALA A 15 -9.40 -1.79 -2.10
CA ALA A 15 -9.53 -2.98 -2.94
C ALA A 15 -10.84 -3.75 -2.67
N GLU A 16 -11.21 -3.91 -1.40
CA GLU A 16 -12.45 -4.59 -0.99
C GLU A 16 -13.71 -3.82 -1.45
N LEU A 17 -13.69 -2.47 -1.32
CA LEU A 17 -14.79 -1.63 -1.81
C LEU A 17 -14.93 -1.74 -3.33
N LEU A 18 -13.82 -1.62 -4.07
CA LEU A 18 -13.82 -1.77 -5.52
C LEU A 18 -14.27 -3.17 -5.95
N GLY A 19 -13.83 -4.21 -5.25
CA GLY A 19 -14.25 -5.59 -5.52
C GLY A 19 -15.75 -5.78 -5.35
N HIS A 20 -16.31 -5.19 -4.29
CA HIS A 20 -17.76 -5.21 -4.08
C HIS A 20 -18.52 -4.44 -5.17
N ARG A 21 -18.04 -3.26 -5.57
CA ARG A 21 -18.68 -2.42 -6.59
C ARG A 21 -18.62 -3.03 -7.99
N LEU A 22 -17.46 -3.57 -8.36
CA LEU A 22 -17.21 -4.17 -9.66
C LEU A 22 -17.64 -5.65 -9.75
N ASN A 23 -18.10 -6.23 -8.65
CA ASN A 23 -18.38 -7.67 -8.53
C ASN A 23 -17.18 -8.51 -9.03
N ASP A 24 -15.97 -8.16 -8.63
CA ASP A 24 -14.74 -8.76 -9.14
C ASP A 24 -13.88 -9.36 -8.02
N THR A 25 -13.01 -10.30 -8.38
CA THR A 25 -12.11 -11.01 -7.46
C THR A 25 -11.05 -10.09 -6.90
N VAL A 26 -10.91 -10.08 -5.57
CA VAL A 26 -9.88 -9.34 -4.83
C VAL A 26 -8.82 -10.31 -4.31
N ARG A 27 -7.54 -10.01 -4.52
CA ARG A 27 -6.40 -10.85 -4.10
C ARG A 27 -5.37 -10.04 -3.33
N ASP A 28 -5.05 -10.49 -2.12
CA ASP A 28 -3.87 -10.01 -1.39
C ASP A 28 -2.59 -10.57 -2.03
N CYS A 29 -1.68 -9.67 -2.39
CA CYS A 29 -0.40 -10.05 -2.98
C CYS A 29 0.67 -10.38 -1.94
N THR A 30 0.48 -10.04 -0.67
CA THR A 30 1.47 -10.24 0.40
C THR A 30 1.93 -11.70 0.51
N PRO A 31 1.04 -12.72 0.51
CA PRO A 31 1.48 -14.12 0.59
C PRO A 31 2.34 -14.56 -0.59
N PHE A 32 2.05 -14.06 -1.81
CA PHE A 32 2.86 -14.38 -2.99
C PHE A 32 4.24 -13.72 -2.93
N MET A 33 4.31 -12.48 -2.43
CA MET A 33 5.58 -11.78 -2.23
C MET A 33 6.46 -12.50 -1.20
N GLN A 34 5.87 -12.93 -0.08
CA GLN A 34 6.55 -13.72 0.96
C GLN A 34 7.02 -15.08 0.44
N GLY A 35 6.21 -15.75 -0.36
CA GLY A 35 6.53 -17.07 -0.90
C GLY A 35 7.56 -17.07 -2.03
N GLY A 36 7.98 -15.89 -2.53
CA GLY A 36 8.95 -15.78 -3.63
C GLY A 36 8.49 -16.42 -4.96
N THR A 37 7.19 -16.71 -5.07
CA THR A 37 6.62 -17.37 -6.25
C THR A 37 6.44 -16.41 -7.42
N THR A 38 6.39 -16.95 -8.64
CA THR A 38 6.05 -16.21 -9.85
C THR A 38 4.63 -16.57 -10.27
N PRO A 39 3.60 -15.84 -9.80
CA PRO A 39 2.22 -16.20 -10.05
C PRO A 39 1.84 -15.98 -11.52
N ARG A 40 0.92 -16.82 -11.99
CA ARG A 40 0.22 -16.64 -13.27
C ARG A 40 -1.21 -16.23 -12.94
N PHE A 41 -1.59 -15.04 -13.36
CA PHE A 41 -2.95 -14.54 -13.21
C PHE A 41 -3.68 -14.53 -14.55
N HIS A 42 -4.94 -14.88 -14.51
CA HIS A 42 -5.84 -14.78 -15.67
C HIS A 42 -7.08 -13.98 -15.27
N SER A 43 -7.45 -12.98 -16.08
CA SER A 43 -8.64 -12.18 -15.84
C SER A 43 -9.28 -11.76 -17.17
N VAL A 44 -10.59 -11.91 -17.26
CA VAL A 44 -11.38 -11.37 -18.37
C VAL A 44 -11.81 -9.92 -18.14
N THR A 45 -11.79 -9.49 -16.88
CA THR A 45 -12.01 -8.10 -16.45
C THR A 45 -10.68 -7.35 -16.39
N PRO A 46 -10.68 -6.00 -16.44
CA PRO A 46 -9.46 -5.21 -16.30
C PRO A 46 -8.66 -5.53 -15.02
N TRP A 47 -7.35 -5.34 -15.09
CA TRP A 47 -6.47 -5.40 -13.92
C TRP A 47 -6.61 -4.12 -13.11
N VAL A 48 -6.79 -4.24 -11.81
CA VAL A 48 -6.80 -3.11 -10.88
C VAL A 48 -5.72 -3.33 -9.82
N PHE A 49 -4.65 -2.56 -9.89
CA PHE A 49 -3.53 -2.63 -8.95
C PHE A 49 -3.73 -1.59 -7.85
N VAL A 50 -3.99 -2.07 -6.61
CA VAL A 50 -4.27 -1.21 -5.46
C VAL A 50 -3.11 -1.24 -4.48
N CYS A 51 -2.51 -0.10 -4.17
CA CYS A 51 -1.34 -0.05 -3.28
C CYS A 51 -1.23 1.28 -2.53
N PRO A 52 -0.46 1.35 -1.43
CA PRO A 52 -0.11 2.61 -0.81
C PRO A 52 0.89 3.39 -1.67
N THR A 53 1.02 4.68 -1.36
CA THR A 53 2.04 5.55 -1.94
C THR A 53 3.24 5.60 -1.00
N TYR A 54 4.43 5.24 -1.49
CA TYR A 54 5.69 5.37 -0.75
C TYR A 54 6.55 6.45 -1.40
N ALA A 55 6.67 7.59 -0.71
CA ALA A 55 7.38 8.75 -1.23
C ALA A 55 7.04 9.05 -2.70
N TRP A 56 5.74 9.22 -2.99
CA TRP A 56 5.16 9.60 -4.29
C TRP A 56 5.39 8.63 -5.44
N GLN A 57 5.54 7.33 -5.11
CA GLN A 57 5.58 6.24 -6.09
C GLN A 57 4.87 4.99 -5.56
N ILE A 58 4.59 4.07 -6.49
CA ILE A 58 4.25 2.69 -6.15
C ILE A 58 5.37 2.08 -5.29
N PRO A 59 5.08 1.33 -4.22
CA PRO A 59 6.11 0.65 -3.44
C PRO A 59 6.99 -0.24 -4.32
N HIS A 60 8.32 -0.13 -4.21
CA HIS A 60 9.26 -0.90 -5.01
C HIS A 60 8.98 -2.40 -4.92
N ILE A 61 8.73 -2.92 -3.72
CA ILE A 61 8.38 -4.34 -3.51
C ILE A 61 7.15 -4.77 -4.32
N PHE A 62 6.14 -3.90 -4.45
CA PHE A 62 4.93 -4.24 -5.21
C PHE A 62 5.18 -4.13 -6.72
N ALA A 63 5.90 -3.11 -7.18
CA ALA A 63 6.30 -2.99 -8.57
C ALA A 63 7.16 -4.18 -9.02
N ASP A 64 8.14 -4.58 -8.22
CA ASP A 64 9.01 -5.74 -8.48
C ASP A 64 8.22 -7.05 -8.49
N PHE A 65 7.24 -7.20 -7.59
CA PHE A 65 6.33 -8.34 -7.60
C PHE A 65 5.54 -8.38 -8.90
N LEU A 66 4.92 -7.30 -9.32
CA LEU A 66 4.12 -7.24 -10.54
C LEU A 66 4.96 -7.58 -11.79
N THR A 67 6.24 -7.15 -11.84
CA THR A 67 7.13 -7.49 -12.98
C THR A 67 7.49 -8.96 -13.06
N ARG A 68 7.37 -9.71 -11.98
CA ARG A 68 7.58 -11.17 -11.95
C ARG A 68 6.31 -11.96 -12.29
N CYS A 69 5.13 -11.33 -12.22
CA CYS A 69 3.87 -11.98 -12.53
C CYS A 69 3.67 -12.17 -14.05
N HIS A 70 2.91 -13.20 -14.42
CA HIS A 70 2.40 -13.36 -15.77
C HIS A 70 0.91 -13.01 -15.79
N PHE A 71 0.55 -12.04 -16.61
CA PHE A 71 -0.83 -11.58 -16.80
C PHE A 71 -1.38 -12.07 -18.13
N SER A 72 -2.61 -12.61 -18.13
CA SER A 72 -3.29 -13.09 -19.34
C SER A 72 -4.78 -12.74 -19.30
N GLY A 73 -5.40 -12.67 -20.49
CA GLY A 73 -6.78 -12.23 -20.65
C GLY A 73 -6.85 -10.74 -20.95
N SER A 74 -7.46 -9.94 -20.08
CA SER A 74 -7.56 -8.48 -20.25
C SER A 74 -6.18 -7.82 -20.36
N ARG A 75 -6.11 -6.80 -21.21
CA ARG A 75 -4.90 -5.98 -21.36
C ARG A 75 -4.97 -4.66 -20.60
N GLN A 76 -6.16 -4.19 -20.23
CA GLN A 76 -6.37 -2.92 -19.54
C GLN A 76 -5.92 -3.02 -18.07
N ALA A 77 -5.20 -2.00 -17.59
CA ALA A 77 -4.71 -1.93 -16.24
C ALA A 77 -4.92 -0.53 -15.63
N TYR A 78 -5.54 -0.50 -14.47
CA TYR A 78 -5.80 0.66 -13.63
C TYR A 78 -4.94 0.59 -12.39
N PHE A 79 -4.49 1.75 -11.91
CA PHE A 79 -3.86 1.86 -10.60
C PHE A 79 -4.75 2.66 -9.66
N VAL A 80 -4.80 2.23 -8.41
CA VAL A 80 -5.47 2.95 -7.32
C VAL A 80 -4.46 3.09 -6.18
N MET A 81 -4.00 4.30 -5.95
CA MET A 81 -2.95 4.58 -4.97
C MET A 81 -3.53 5.31 -3.77
N THR A 82 -3.43 4.68 -2.58
CA THR A 82 -3.82 5.31 -1.32
C THR A 82 -2.66 6.14 -0.78
N CYS A 83 -2.95 7.37 -0.33
CA CYS A 83 -1.95 8.31 0.18
C CYS A 83 -2.51 9.12 1.36
N GLY A 84 -1.63 9.71 2.17
CA GLY A 84 -2.03 10.66 3.22
C GLY A 84 -2.27 12.09 2.70
N GLY A 85 -1.86 12.37 1.47
CA GLY A 85 -2.01 13.69 0.82
C GLY A 85 -2.03 13.55 -0.69
N GLU A 86 -0.88 13.50 -1.35
CA GLU A 86 -0.74 13.52 -2.80
C GLU A 86 0.15 12.38 -3.32
N ILE A 87 -0.11 11.92 -4.55
CA ILE A 87 0.73 10.94 -5.26
C ILE A 87 1.67 11.60 -6.29
N HIS A 88 1.57 12.91 -6.49
CA HIS A 88 2.37 13.68 -7.45
C HIS A 88 2.45 13.02 -8.84
N ASN A 89 3.68 12.75 -9.32
CA ASN A 89 3.92 12.18 -10.65
C ASN A 89 3.97 10.64 -10.67
N ALA A 90 3.42 9.95 -9.67
CA ALA A 90 3.28 8.48 -9.67
C ALA A 90 2.63 7.91 -10.95
N PRO A 91 1.63 8.58 -11.60
CA PRO A 91 1.06 8.12 -12.87
C PRO A 91 2.09 7.86 -13.96
N GLU A 92 3.14 8.69 -14.05
CA GLU A 92 4.21 8.50 -15.05
C GLU A 92 4.99 7.19 -14.79
N THR A 93 5.30 6.90 -13.53
CA THR A 93 5.98 5.66 -13.14
C THR A 93 5.11 4.43 -13.39
N ASN A 94 3.81 4.51 -13.08
CA ASN A 94 2.85 3.43 -13.30
C ASN A 94 2.64 3.16 -14.79
N ARG A 95 2.61 4.19 -15.64
CA ARG A 95 2.54 4.04 -17.09
C ARG A 95 3.76 3.29 -17.63
N LYS A 96 4.97 3.62 -17.17
CA LYS A 96 6.20 2.90 -17.51
C LYS A 96 6.16 1.44 -17.04
N LEU A 97 5.58 1.20 -15.87
CA LEU A 97 5.38 -0.16 -15.36
C LEU A 97 4.43 -0.95 -16.27
N CYS A 98 3.28 -0.39 -16.65
CA CYS A 98 2.35 -1.03 -17.62
C CYS A 98 3.03 -1.42 -18.92
N THR A 99 3.87 -0.54 -19.49
CA THR A 99 4.64 -0.84 -20.70
C THR A 99 5.52 -2.09 -20.49
N ARG A 100 6.21 -2.19 -19.35
CA ARG A 100 7.03 -3.37 -19.04
C ARG A 100 6.21 -4.66 -18.85
N LEU A 101 4.98 -4.53 -18.34
CA LEU A 101 4.04 -5.65 -18.15
C LEU A 101 3.31 -6.05 -19.44
N GLY A 102 3.45 -5.30 -20.54
CA GLY A 102 2.71 -5.51 -21.77
C GLY A 102 1.22 -5.19 -21.65
N LEU A 103 0.83 -4.35 -20.67
CA LEU A 103 -0.54 -3.95 -20.39
C LEU A 103 -0.82 -2.55 -20.91
N GLU A 104 -2.10 -2.27 -21.18
CA GLU A 104 -2.61 -0.96 -21.55
C GLU A 104 -2.92 -0.13 -20.31
N TYR A 105 -2.29 1.02 -20.17
CA TYR A 105 -2.47 1.89 -19.02
C TYR A 105 -3.74 2.73 -19.12
N MET A 106 -4.65 2.55 -18.16
CA MET A 106 -5.96 3.22 -18.08
C MET A 106 -6.02 4.30 -17.00
N GLY A 107 -4.89 4.66 -16.41
CA GLY A 107 -4.78 5.74 -15.42
C GLY A 107 -4.48 5.29 -14.00
N THR A 108 -4.19 6.29 -13.15
CA THR A 108 -3.92 6.13 -11.71
C THR A 108 -4.83 7.04 -10.91
N ALA A 109 -5.75 6.44 -10.15
CA ALA A 109 -6.60 7.16 -9.20
C ALA A 109 -5.83 7.43 -7.90
N GLU A 110 -5.92 8.66 -7.42
CA GLU A 110 -5.44 9.10 -6.11
C GLU A 110 -6.56 8.99 -5.08
N ILE A 111 -6.34 8.24 -4.01
CA ILE A 111 -7.32 8.10 -2.92
C ILE A 111 -6.68 8.55 -1.61
N VAL A 112 -7.13 9.69 -1.11
CA VAL A 112 -6.66 10.19 0.19
C VAL A 112 -7.25 9.34 1.30
N MET A 113 -6.37 8.81 2.14
CA MET A 113 -6.68 7.92 3.27
C MET A 113 -5.95 8.40 4.52
N PRO A 114 -6.40 8.00 5.73
CA PRO A 114 -5.73 8.41 6.96
C PRO A 114 -4.24 8.06 6.95
N GLU A 115 -3.42 9.04 7.39
CA GLU A 115 -1.97 8.87 7.45
C GLU A 115 -1.59 7.77 8.46
N ASN A 116 -0.62 6.93 8.08
CA ASN A 116 -0.16 5.81 8.88
C ASN A 116 1.37 5.65 8.98
N TYR A 117 2.12 6.55 8.32
CA TYR A 117 3.58 6.49 8.32
C TYR A 117 4.17 7.14 9.56
N ILE A 118 4.09 6.44 10.69
CA ILE A 118 4.49 6.92 12.01
C ILE A 118 6.00 6.93 12.26
N ALA A 119 6.81 6.35 11.34
CA ALA A 119 8.24 6.18 11.58
C ALA A 119 9.00 7.52 11.61
N LEU A 120 8.79 8.40 10.62
CA LEU A 120 9.62 9.59 10.45
C LEU A 120 8.87 10.91 10.58
N PHE A 121 7.90 11.19 9.72
CA PHE A 121 7.36 12.52 9.54
C PHE A 121 5.91 12.69 10.00
N SER A 122 5.11 11.68 9.86
CA SER A 122 3.67 11.75 10.01
C SER A 122 3.23 11.48 11.44
N THR A 123 2.18 12.15 11.85
CA THR A 123 1.45 11.88 13.07
C THR A 123 0.05 11.42 12.67
N PRO A 124 -0.38 10.22 13.06
CA PRO A 124 -1.73 9.75 12.75
C PRO A 124 -2.79 10.70 13.32
N ASN A 125 -3.85 10.83 12.57
CA ASN A 125 -4.98 11.70 12.86
C ASN A 125 -5.76 11.26 14.12
N SER A 126 -6.63 12.15 14.63
CA SER A 126 -7.61 11.78 15.66
C SER A 126 -8.61 10.75 15.13
N ALA A 127 -9.39 10.10 16.04
CA ALA A 127 -10.42 9.14 15.58
C ALA A 127 -11.49 9.80 14.71
N GLU A 128 -11.89 11.01 15.07
CA GLU A 128 -12.89 11.78 14.32
C GLU A 128 -12.38 12.16 12.93
N GLU A 129 -11.16 12.65 12.85
CA GLU A 129 -10.50 13.00 11.59
C GLU A 129 -10.31 11.76 10.68
N VAL A 130 -9.92 10.62 11.26
CA VAL A 130 -9.84 9.34 10.56
C VAL A 130 -11.19 8.98 9.93
N ASN A 131 -12.28 9.06 10.70
CA ASN A 131 -13.62 8.74 10.19
C ASN A 131 -14.07 9.69 9.09
N HIS A 132 -13.73 10.98 9.21
CA HIS A 132 -14.03 11.97 8.17
C HIS A 132 -13.28 11.67 6.87
N ILE A 133 -11.97 11.35 6.95
CA ILE A 133 -11.17 11.01 5.77
C ILE A 133 -11.67 9.73 5.11
N LEU A 134 -12.01 8.69 5.90
CA LEU A 134 -12.57 7.45 5.37
C LEU A 134 -13.91 7.68 4.65
N ALA A 135 -14.78 8.51 5.23
CA ALA A 135 -16.06 8.87 4.60
C ALA A 135 -15.86 9.62 3.27
N ALA A 136 -14.86 10.51 3.22
CA ALA A 136 -14.51 11.26 1.99
C ALA A 136 -13.87 10.36 0.91
N ALA A 137 -13.20 9.29 1.29
CA ALA A 137 -12.59 8.34 0.35
C ALA A 137 -13.64 7.51 -0.42
N VAL A 138 -14.81 7.24 0.16
CA VAL A 138 -15.84 6.39 -0.45
C VAL A 138 -16.34 6.95 -1.80
N PRO A 139 -16.77 8.22 -1.91
CA PRO A 139 -17.20 8.78 -3.21
C PRO A 139 -16.09 8.73 -4.28
N ALA A 140 -14.83 8.98 -3.91
CA ALA A 140 -13.71 8.91 -4.83
C ALA A 140 -13.47 7.48 -5.35
N LEU A 141 -13.61 6.48 -4.49
CA LEU A 141 -13.55 5.07 -4.88
C LEU A 141 -14.74 4.66 -5.75
N GLU A 142 -15.94 5.15 -5.47
CA GLU A 142 -17.13 4.90 -6.29
C GLU A 142 -17.00 5.51 -7.69
N GLN A 143 -16.48 6.73 -7.79
CA GLN A 143 -16.19 7.36 -9.08
C GLN A 143 -15.13 6.56 -9.85
N THR A 144 -14.10 6.07 -9.16
CA THR A 144 -13.07 5.20 -9.74
C THR A 144 -13.68 3.92 -10.27
N ALA A 145 -14.55 3.25 -9.50
CA ALA A 145 -15.26 2.04 -9.93
C ALA A 145 -16.12 2.28 -11.18
N ALA A 146 -16.87 3.39 -11.21
CA ALA A 146 -17.70 3.74 -12.37
C ALA A 146 -16.86 3.95 -13.64
N ALA A 147 -15.69 4.58 -13.54
CA ALA A 147 -14.77 4.73 -14.67
C ALA A 147 -14.24 3.37 -15.16
N ILE A 148 -13.84 2.48 -14.24
CA ILE A 148 -13.38 1.12 -14.57
C ILE A 148 -14.49 0.31 -15.24
N GLU A 149 -15.71 0.34 -14.70
CA GLU A 149 -16.87 -0.37 -15.24
C GLU A 149 -17.23 0.09 -16.67
N SER A 150 -17.09 1.40 -16.92
CA SER A 150 -17.33 2.00 -18.25
C SER A 150 -16.15 1.81 -19.22
N GLY A 151 -15.03 1.21 -18.80
CA GLY A 151 -13.82 1.08 -19.61
C GLY A 151 -13.14 2.43 -19.92
N CYS A 152 -13.45 3.47 -19.14
CA CYS A 152 -12.89 4.81 -19.30
C CYS A 152 -11.63 4.98 -18.45
N PRO A 153 -10.66 5.82 -18.87
CA PRO A 153 -9.55 6.19 -18.02
C PRO A 153 -10.01 6.84 -16.71
N VAL A 154 -9.35 6.52 -15.61
CA VAL A 154 -9.58 7.20 -14.32
C VAL A 154 -8.91 8.58 -14.31
N THR A 155 -9.47 9.50 -13.51
CA THR A 155 -8.92 10.84 -13.33
C THR A 155 -7.57 10.77 -12.61
N GLU A 156 -6.57 11.41 -13.18
CA GLU A 156 -5.20 11.50 -12.64
C GLU A 156 -4.89 12.90 -12.13
N PRO A 157 -4.03 13.05 -11.11
CA PRO A 157 -3.46 14.34 -10.77
C PRO A 157 -2.63 14.87 -11.96
N LYS A 158 -2.69 16.19 -12.16
CA LYS A 158 -1.91 16.85 -13.23
C LYS A 158 -0.42 16.82 -12.88
N PRO A 159 0.46 16.44 -13.81
CA PRO A 159 1.88 16.46 -13.56
C PRO A 159 2.40 17.87 -13.32
N THR A 160 3.26 18.03 -12.31
CA THR A 160 3.90 19.31 -11.98
C THR A 160 5.41 19.17 -11.96
N VAL A 161 6.15 20.28 -12.13
CA VAL A 161 7.62 20.29 -12.02
C VAL A 161 8.05 19.86 -10.61
N PHE A 162 7.37 20.37 -9.59
CA PHE A 162 7.60 19.99 -8.21
C PHE A 162 7.33 18.49 -7.98
N GLY A 163 6.22 17.98 -8.50
CA GLY A 163 5.91 16.54 -8.44
C GLY A 163 6.96 15.67 -9.12
N LYS A 164 7.53 16.11 -10.27
CA LYS A 164 8.67 15.40 -10.90
C LYS A 164 9.88 15.35 -10.00
N PHE A 165 10.21 16.47 -9.36
CA PHE A 165 11.32 16.52 -8.40
C PHE A 165 11.08 15.57 -7.23
N MET A 166 9.90 15.58 -6.63
CA MET A 166 9.55 14.69 -5.50
C MET A 166 9.59 13.22 -5.92
N THR A 167 8.99 12.89 -7.05
CA THR A 167 8.88 11.49 -7.52
C THR A 167 10.21 10.93 -8.02
N HIS A 168 11.06 11.73 -8.70
CA HIS A 168 12.25 11.20 -9.36
C HIS A 168 13.57 11.50 -8.64
N ILE A 169 13.62 12.51 -7.77
CA ILE A 169 14.83 12.88 -7.02
C ILE A 169 14.67 12.52 -5.54
N VAL A 170 13.58 12.98 -4.91
CA VAL A 170 13.41 12.76 -3.47
C VAL A 170 13.11 11.29 -3.16
N ASN A 171 12.32 10.59 -3.99
CA ASN A 171 12.01 9.18 -3.75
C ASN A 171 13.26 8.28 -3.68
N PRO A 172 14.20 8.28 -4.65
CA PRO A 172 15.41 7.47 -4.53
C PRO A 172 16.26 7.83 -3.30
N ILE A 173 16.38 9.12 -2.97
CA ILE A 173 17.11 9.56 -1.78
C ILE A 173 16.44 9.05 -0.52
N PHE A 174 15.11 9.14 -0.44
CA PHE A 174 14.33 8.62 0.68
C PHE A 174 14.56 7.12 0.88
N TYR A 175 14.51 6.33 -0.20
CA TYR A 175 14.79 4.88 -0.09
C TYR A 175 16.22 4.59 0.35
N ALA A 176 17.20 5.34 -0.15
CA ALA A 176 18.60 5.15 0.21
C ALA A 176 18.92 5.55 1.65
N THR A 177 18.25 6.57 2.19
CA THR A 177 18.62 7.18 3.49
C THR A 177 17.67 6.87 4.62
N CYS A 178 16.37 6.72 4.34
CA CYS A 178 15.31 6.61 5.36
C CYS A 178 14.75 5.19 5.49
N VAL A 179 14.67 4.43 4.39
CA VAL A 179 14.06 3.10 4.39
C VAL A 179 15.06 2.06 4.87
N HIS A 180 15.12 1.84 6.18
CA HIS A 180 15.98 0.84 6.82
C HIS A 180 15.35 0.39 8.15
N ASP A 181 15.81 -0.71 8.71
CA ASP A 181 15.28 -1.28 9.95
C ASP A 181 16.10 -1.00 11.21
N ARG A 182 17.20 -0.27 11.08
CA ARG A 182 18.17 -0.03 12.18
C ARG A 182 17.56 0.66 13.40
N ALA A 183 16.48 1.44 13.23
CA ALA A 183 15.85 2.20 14.30
C ALA A 183 14.64 1.48 14.93
N PHE A 184 14.31 0.26 14.49
CA PHE A 184 13.30 -0.53 15.18
C PHE A 184 13.79 -0.98 16.55
N THR A 185 12.93 -0.85 17.54
CA THR A 185 13.16 -1.28 18.92
C THR A 185 11.95 -2.04 19.43
N VAL A 186 12.21 -2.95 20.35
CA VAL A 186 11.19 -3.76 21.04
C VAL A 186 11.35 -3.58 22.53
N ASP A 187 10.28 -3.31 23.23
CA ASP A 187 10.29 -3.22 24.70
C ASP A 187 9.84 -4.52 25.39
N ASP A 188 9.81 -4.52 26.71
CA ASP A 188 9.55 -5.71 27.52
C ASP A 188 8.08 -6.13 27.55
N SER A 189 7.16 -5.33 27.00
CA SER A 189 5.76 -5.71 26.81
C SER A 189 5.56 -6.74 25.68
N CYS A 190 6.62 -7.02 24.91
CA CYS A 190 6.59 -8.03 23.84
C CYS A 190 6.35 -9.44 24.41
N ILE A 191 5.29 -10.08 23.93
CA ILE A 191 4.89 -11.44 24.33
C ILE A 191 5.41 -12.55 23.39
N GLY A 192 6.26 -12.23 22.44
CA GLY A 192 6.83 -13.21 21.50
C GLY A 192 5.84 -13.89 20.55
N CYS A 193 4.68 -13.27 20.28
CA CYS A 193 3.59 -13.90 19.50
C CYS A 193 3.90 -14.12 18.00
N GLY A 194 4.98 -13.58 17.45
CA GLY A 194 5.39 -13.76 16.06
C GLY A 194 4.57 -12.99 15.02
N LYS A 195 3.50 -12.28 15.39
CA LYS A 195 2.61 -11.59 14.44
C LYS A 195 3.35 -10.63 13.51
N CYS A 196 4.37 -9.92 14.02
CA CYS A 196 5.20 -9.02 13.23
C CYS A 196 6.00 -9.74 12.13
N ALA A 197 6.49 -10.95 12.41
CA ALA A 197 7.18 -11.79 11.42
C ALA A 197 6.21 -12.30 10.34
N THR A 198 5.04 -12.81 10.75
CA THR A 198 4.01 -13.31 9.83
C THR A 198 3.50 -12.24 8.87
N LEU A 199 3.38 -10.98 9.33
CA LEU A 199 2.86 -9.88 8.53
C LEU A 199 3.93 -9.20 7.65
N CYS A 200 5.21 -9.52 7.82
CA CYS A 200 6.28 -8.85 7.09
C CYS A 200 6.31 -9.27 5.62
N PRO A 201 5.99 -8.38 4.66
CA PRO A 201 5.96 -8.74 3.24
C PRO A 201 7.33 -9.11 2.67
N MET A 202 8.40 -8.73 3.39
CA MET A 202 9.80 -8.99 3.01
C MET A 202 10.41 -10.20 3.72
N ASN A 203 9.66 -10.91 4.58
CA ASN A 203 10.22 -11.92 5.50
C ASN A 203 11.43 -11.40 6.30
N ASN A 204 11.42 -10.09 6.60
CA ASN A 204 12.56 -9.40 7.20
C ASN A 204 12.63 -9.54 8.72
N ILE A 205 11.71 -10.28 9.34
CA ILE A 205 11.61 -10.37 10.80
C ILE A 205 11.62 -11.84 11.21
N GLU A 206 12.53 -12.18 12.12
CA GLU A 206 12.59 -13.47 12.80
C GLU A 206 12.50 -13.31 14.31
N LEU A 207 12.09 -14.36 15.04
CA LEU A 207 12.10 -14.36 16.48
C LEU A 207 13.41 -14.97 17.00
N GLN A 208 14.17 -14.17 17.75
CA GLN A 208 15.36 -14.62 18.47
C GLN A 208 15.14 -14.45 19.99
N GLY A 209 15.19 -15.52 20.75
CA GLY A 209 14.89 -15.49 22.18
C GLY A 209 13.48 -14.96 22.50
N GLY A 210 12.49 -15.20 21.62
CA GLY A 210 11.11 -14.74 21.78
C GLY A 210 10.88 -13.27 21.42
N LYS A 211 11.89 -12.53 20.97
CA LYS A 211 11.76 -11.13 20.54
C LYS A 211 12.05 -10.98 19.03
N PRO A 212 11.35 -10.09 18.30
CA PRO A 212 11.59 -9.88 16.87
C PRO A 212 12.94 -9.20 16.62
N ARG A 213 13.63 -9.69 15.60
CA ARG A 213 14.83 -9.10 15.00
C ARG A 213 14.62 -8.85 13.52
N TRP A 214 15.16 -7.74 13.01
CA TRP A 214 15.07 -7.34 11.59
C TRP A 214 16.39 -7.66 10.89
N ASN A 215 16.31 -8.14 9.64
CA ASN A 215 17.44 -8.71 8.87
C ASN A 215 17.92 -7.78 7.74
N GLY A 216 17.63 -6.47 7.79
CA GLY A 216 18.17 -5.48 6.86
C GLY A 216 17.37 -5.26 5.57
N HIS A 217 16.19 -5.86 5.40
CA HIS A 217 15.39 -5.81 4.17
C HIS A 217 14.04 -5.09 4.33
N CYS A 218 13.97 -4.10 5.22
CA CYS A 218 12.73 -3.39 5.52
C CYS A 218 12.26 -2.52 4.35
N THR A 219 10.96 -2.52 4.10
CA THR A 219 10.28 -1.62 3.14
C THR A 219 9.47 -0.50 3.82
N HIS A 220 9.56 -0.35 5.13
CA HIS A 220 8.83 0.65 5.92
C HIS A 220 7.30 0.60 5.76
N CYS A 221 6.72 -0.57 5.61
CA CYS A 221 5.26 -0.74 5.51
C CYS A 221 4.49 -0.50 6.82
N MET A 222 5.17 -0.36 7.94
CA MET A 222 4.62 -0.15 9.29
C MET A 222 3.74 -1.28 9.83
N ALA A 223 3.55 -2.39 9.12
CA ALA A 223 2.68 -3.48 9.56
C ALA A 223 3.09 -4.06 10.93
N CYS A 224 4.40 -4.26 11.17
CA CYS A 224 4.91 -4.82 12.41
C CYS A 224 4.59 -3.94 13.63
N ILE A 225 4.66 -2.61 13.49
CA ILE A 225 4.28 -1.67 14.56
C ILE A 225 2.76 -1.65 14.72
N SER A 226 2.05 -1.43 13.61
CA SER A 226 0.62 -1.10 13.62
C SER A 226 -0.25 -2.27 14.07
N TYR A 227 0.16 -3.49 13.80
CA TYR A 227 -0.59 -4.69 14.22
C TYR A 227 -0.03 -5.39 15.46
N CYS A 228 0.96 -4.79 16.15
CA CYS A 228 1.47 -5.37 17.38
C CYS A 228 0.41 -5.31 18.49
N PRO A 229 -0.06 -6.46 19.05
CA PRO A 229 -1.14 -6.46 20.03
C PRO A 229 -0.76 -5.82 21.37
N LYS A 230 0.54 -5.67 21.61
CA LYS A 230 1.09 -5.03 22.82
C LYS A 230 1.71 -3.66 22.54
N ALA A 231 1.62 -3.15 21.30
CA ALA A 231 2.31 -1.93 20.88
C ALA A 231 3.80 -1.89 21.28
N ALA A 232 4.43 -3.07 21.39
CA ALA A 232 5.79 -3.24 21.90
C ALA A 232 6.88 -2.79 20.92
N ILE A 233 6.53 -2.56 19.63
CA ILE A 233 7.48 -2.22 18.57
C ILE A 233 7.42 -0.72 18.30
N ALA A 234 8.59 -0.08 18.19
CA ALA A 234 8.70 1.32 17.82
C ALA A 234 9.82 1.52 16.79
N TYR A 235 9.77 2.64 16.05
CA TYR A 235 10.82 3.10 15.15
C TYR A 235 11.34 4.46 15.64
N GLY A 236 12.54 4.48 16.18
CA GLY A 236 13.10 5.64 16.86
C GLY A 236 12.26 6.08 18.08
N LYS A 237 12.59 7.23 18.65
CA LYS A 237 11.91 7.71 19.87
C LYS A 237 10.51 8.27 19.59
N LYS A 238 10.33 8.95 18.45
CA LYS A 238 9.09 9.69 18.14
C LYS A 238 7.89 8.80 17.86
N SER A 239 8.08 7.61 17.30
CA SER A 239 6.96 6.72 16.98
C SER A 239 6.23 6.18 18.22
N ARG A 240 6.89 6.14 19.39
CA ARG A 240 6.27 5.69 20.66
C ARG A 240 5.15 6.61 21.16
N THR A 241 5.21 7.88 20.81
CA THR A 241 4.22 8.89 21.25
C THR A 241 3.14 9.16 20.20
N ARG A 242 3.28 8.55 19.02
CA ARG A 242 2.33 8.74 17.91
C ARG A 242 1.20 7.73 17.98
N ARG A 243 0.04 8.16 17.54
CA ARG A 243 -1.11 7.29 17.45
C ARG A 243 -0.88 6.23 16.37
N ILE A 244 -1.09 4.97 16.75
CA ILE A 244 -1.11 3.85 15.82
C ILE A 244 -2.51 3.79 15.18
N TYR A 245 -2.53 3.70 13.85
CA TYR A 245 -3.74 3.53 13.06
C TYR A 245 -3.64 2.29 12.18
N THR A 246 -4.72 1.52 12.13
CA THR A 246 -4.95 0.47 11.14
C THR A 246 -6.34 0.65 10.55
N CYS A 247 -6.44 0.58 9.22
CA CYS A 247 -7.72 0.68 8.55
C CYS A 247 -8.54 -0.62 8.79
N PRO A 248 -9.80 -0.53 9.22
CA PRO A 248 -10.68 -1.70 9.31
C PRO A 248 -10.92 -2.29 7.91
N PRO A 249 -11.35 -3.57 7.81
CA PRO A 249 -11.88 -4.12 6.57
C PRO A 249 -13.08 -3.29 6.09
N TYR A 250 -13.23 -3.19 4.77
CA TYR A 250 -14.46 -2.64 4.21
C TYR A 250 -15.63 -3.57 4.56
N ARG A 251 -16.73 -2.98 4.98
CA ARG A 251 -18.00 -3.68 5.19
C ARG A 251 -19.06 -2.96 4.36
N PRO A 252 -19.69 -3.63 3.38
CA PRO A 252 -20.83 -3.05 2.71
C PRO A 252 -21.88 -2.66 3.77
N ALA A 253 -22.49 -1.48 3.64
CA ALA A 253 -23.66 -1.18 4.44
C ALA A 253 -24.72 -2.24 4.13
N ASP A 254 -25.30 -2.84 5.15
CA ASP A 254 -26.43 -3.74 5.00
C ASP A 254 -27.52 -2.98 4.22
N ARG A 255 -27.98 -3.56 3.10
CA ARG A 255 -29.04 -2.99 2.26
C ARG A 255 -30.38 -3.24 2.91
#